data_7a4cad72566ff64ef43e4a1f635243e4
#
_entry.id   7a4cad72566ff64ef43e4a1f635243e4
#
_cell.length_a   1.000
_cell.length_b   1.000
_cell.length_c   1.000
_cell.angle_alpha   90.00
_cell.angle_beta   90.00
_cell.angle_gamma   90.00
#
_symmetry.space_group_name_H-M   'P 1'
#
loop_
_entity.id
_entity.type
_entity.pdbx_description
1 polymer ?
#
loop_
_entity_poly.entity_id
_entity_poly.type
_entity_poly.pdbx_seq_one_letter_code
_entity_poly.pdbx_strand_id
1 'polypeptide(L)'
;MTEVFNKKNNFICVVSIDSRMNYSSNIVENHSVYVGMSADIIHPGHMNILKTASEYGQVTVGLLTDKAIASYKKIPLMTYEERFRVIEGIKYVDNIVMQETLDYSDNLRNLKPKYVVHGDDWTTGIQKETRKKVIKVLSEWGGELIEIPYTEGISSTSLKNKFDKTITTEDRRKSLKKALNIKDTLTFLDIHNALSAIIVENAIYEKNNLKLQFDGMWASSLTDSTAKGKPDIEAVDTSSRLATLNEVMEVTTKPIIYDGDTGGKPEHFTYTVQNLERLGVSAVVIEDKKGLKKNSLFGTDVKQEQDSIENFCEKIKVGINSKQTDEFLSLIHI
;
A
#
# COMPACT_ATOMS: atom_id res chain seq x y z
N MET A 1 -9.76 -22.48 36.00
CA MET A 1 -8.38 -22.20 35.57
C MET A 1 -8.47 -21.19 34.46
N THR A 2 -8.11 -19.97 34.72
CA THR A 2 -8.13 -18.91 33.71
C THR A 2 -6.68 -18.60 33.37
N GLU A 3 -6.27 -18.83 32.13
CA GLU A 3 -4.93 -18.48 31.66
C GLU A 3 -4.89 -16.99 31.35
N VAL A 4 -4.00 -16.27 32.00
CA VAL A 4 -3.76 -14.83 31.75
C VAL A 4 -2.37 -14.67 31.16
N PHE A 5 -2.29 -14.19 29.94
CA PHE A 5 -1.03 -13.81 29.30
C PHE A 5 -0.56 -12.43 29.78
N ASN A 6 0.65 -12.37 30.32
CA ASN A 6 1.27 -11.09 30.70
C ASN A 6 2.23 -10.62 29.60
N LYS A 7 2.03 -9.37 29.14
CA LYS A 7 2.76 -8.69 28.04
C LYS A 7 4.30 -8.58 28.21
N LYS A 8 4.86 -8.88 29.38
CA LYS A 8 6.29 -8.62 29.64
C LYS A 8 7.22 -9.83 29.66
N ASN A 9 6.70 -11.02 29.83
CA ASN A 9 7.55 -12.22 29.81
C ASN A 9 6.71 -13.41 29.35
N ASN A 10 7.17 -14.17 28.37
CA ASN A 10 6.55 -15.39 27.83
C ASN A 10 6.36 -16.52 28.88
N PHE A 11 5.83 -16.24 30.04
CA PHE A 11 5.57 -17.22 31.08
C PHE A 11 4.07 -17.24 31.41
N ILE A 12 3.51 -18.45 31.43
CA ILE A 12 2.17 -18.72 31.94
C ILE A 12 2.27 -18.75 33.48
N CYS A 13 1.62 -17.79 34.13
CA CYS A 13 1.51 -17.81 35.58
C CYS A 13 0.12 -18.33 35.95
N VAL A 14 0.03 -19.50 36.56
CA VAL A 14 -1.20 -20.04 37.12
C VAL A 14 -1.34 -19.49 38.54
N VAL A 15 -2.26 -18.56 38.77
CA VAL A 15 -2.59 -18.05 40.09
C VAL A 15 -3.77 -18.83 40.64
N SER A 16 -3.56 -19.62 41.71
CA SER A 16 -4.66 -20.18 42.52
C SER A 16 -5.16 -19.11 43.50
N ILE A 17 -6.40 -18.67 43.34
CA ILE A 17 -7.04 -17.74 44.26
C ILE A 17 -7.63 -18.54 45.41
N ASP A 18 -7.13 -18.31 46.63
CA ASP A 18 -7.72 -18.82 47.88
C ASP A 18 -8.99 -18.01 48.17
N SER A 19 -10.09 -18.73 48.40
CA SER A 19 -11.45 -18.20 48.43
C SER A 19 -11.82 -17.62 49.82
N ARG A 20 -10.97 -16.82 50.44
CA ARG A 20 -11.28 -16.15 51.71
C ARG A 20 -10.82 -14.71 51.79
N MET A 21 -11.38 -13.84 50.97
CA MET A 21 -11.46 -12.41 51.30
C MET A 21 -12.73 -11.83 50.67
N ASN A 22 -13.73 -11.58 51.55
CA ASN A 22 -14.89 -10.75 51.19
C ASN A 22 -14.43 -9.30 51.06
N TYR A 23 -14.16 -8.88 49.83
CA TYR A 23 -14.20 -7.48 49.47
C TYR A 23 -15.48 -7.26 48.66
N SER A 24 -16.40 -6.47 49.17
CA SER A 24 -17.47 -5.87 48.38
C SER A 24 -16.86 -4.84 47.42
N SER A 25 -16.29 -5.32 46.35
CA SER A 25 -15.94 -4.50 45.22
C SER A 25 -17.14 -4.51 44.27
N ASN A 26 -17.60 -3.34 43.87
CA ASN A 26 -18.41 -3.17 42.68
C ASN A 26 -17.65 -3.88 41.56
N ILE A 27 -18.08 -5.08 41.19
CA ILE A 27 -17.58 -5.81 40.03
C ILE A 27 -18.08 -4.98 38.84
N VAL A 28 -17.26 -4.06 38.37
CA VAL A 28 -17.39 -3.56 37.00
C VAL A 28 -17.18 -4.81 36.14
N GLU A 29 -18.27 -5.35 35.59
CA GLU A 29 -18.18 -6.43 34.60
C GLU A 29 -17.24 -5.93 33.51
N ASN A 30 -16.05 -6.52 33.47
CA ASN A 30 -15.01 -6.09 32.54
C ASN A 30 -15.37 -6.66 31.15
N HIS A 31 -16.23 -5.94 30.45
CA HIS A 31 -16.71 -6.32 29.12
C HIS A 31 -15.57 -6.26 28.11
N SER A 32 -15.57 -7.16 27.13
CA SER A 32 -14.67 -7.10 26.00
C SER A 32 -15.21 -6.17 24.92
N VAL A 33 -14.34 -5.32 24.40
CA VAL A 33 -14.64 -4.32 23.37
C VAL A 33 -13.77 -4.56 22.15
N TYR A 34 -14.36 -4.54 20.96
CA TYR A 34 -13.64 -4.66 19.71
C TYR A 34 -13.65 -3.35 18.93
N VAL A 35 -12.49 -2.95 18.40
CA VAL A 35 -12.34 -1.77 17.54
C VAL A 35 -11.58 -2.14 16.28
N GLY A 36 -12.25 -2.19 15.13
CA GLY A 36 -11.59 -2.42 13.84
C GLY A 36 -11.01 -1.13 13.29
N MET A 37 -9.71 -1.12 12.91
CA MET A 37 -9.09 0.07 12.33
C MET A 37 -7.92 -0.21 11.39
N SER A 38 -7.69 0.70 10.45
CA SER A 38 -6.51 0.68 9.58
C SER A 38 -5.26 1.23 10.28
N ALA A 39 -5.42 2.24 11.12
CA ALA A 39 -4.37 2.87 11.94
C ALA A 39 -3.12 3.33 11.15
N ASP A 40 -3.28 3.72 9.89
CA ASP A 40 -2.15 4.10 9.04
C ASP A 40 -1.53 5.44 9.47
N ILE A 41 -2.35 6.41 9.84
CA ILE A 41 -1.93 7.64 10.51
C ILE A 41 -2.84 7.81 11.72
N ILE A 42 -2.29 7.71 12.91
CA ILE A 42 -3.03 7.95 14.14
C ILE A 42 -3.28 9.46 14.29
N HIS A 43 -4.51 9.82 14.55
CA HIS A 43 -4.96 11.18 14.74
C HIS A 43 -6.00 11.28 15.87
N PRO A 44 -6.37 12.49 16.35
CA PRO A 44 -7.31 12.65 17.45
C PRO A 44 -8.62 11.85 17.33
N GLY A 45 -9.16 11.68 16.12
CA GLY A 45 -10.36 10.86 15.91
C GLY A 45 -10.17 9.39 16.33
N HIS A 46 -9.04 8.76 15.99
CA HIS A 46 -8.72 7.41 16.45
C HIS A 46 -8.57 7.37 17.98
N MET A 47 -7.91 8.39 18.55
CA MET A 47 -7.72 8.46 19.99
C MET A 47 -9.05 8.60 20.74
N ASN A 48 -10.01 9.37 20.21
CA ASN A 48 -11.34 9.50 20.77
C ASN A 48 -12.08 8.16 20.78
N ILE A 49 -12.03 7.42 19.63
CA ILE A 49 -12.63 6.09 19.54
C ILE A 49 -12.03 5.14 20.58
N LEU A 50 -10.70 5.05 20.65
CA LEU A 50 -10.02 4.15 21.60
C LEU A 50 -10.26 4.53 23.06
N LYS A 51 -10.26 5.84 23.36
CA LYS A 51 -10.58 6.33 24.71
C LYS A 51 -11.99 5.94 25.11
N THR A 52 -12.99 6.24 24.26
CA THR A 52 -14.38 5.88 24.55
C THR A 52 -14.54 4.36 24.66
N ALA A 53 -13.90 3.59 23.76
CA ALA A 53 -13.91 2.13 23.85
C ALA A 53 -13.39 1.62 25.21
N SER A 54 -12.33 2.24 25.75
CA SER A 54 -11.76 1.86 27.06
C SER A 54 -12.67 2.15 28.24
N GLU A 55 -13.68 3.02 28.08
CA GLU A 55 -14.70 3.29 29.10
C GLU A 55 -15.75 2.16 29.19
N TYR A 56 -15.88 1.34 28.13
CA TYR A 56 -16.79 0.19 28.08
C TYR A 56 -16.13 -1.13 28.50
N GLY A 57 -14.80 -1.21 28.54
CA GLY A 57 -14.10 -2.42 28.97
C GLY A 57 -12.72 -2.62 28.33
N GLN A 58 -12.26 -3.87 28.28
CA GLN A 58 -10.98 -4.25 27.68
C GLN A 58 -11.02 -4.11 26.15
N VAL A 59 -10.14 -3.30 25.61
CA VAL A 59 -10.10 -2.97 24.17
C VAL A 59 -9.20 -3.92 23.42
N THR A 60 -9.79 -4.67 22.51
CA THR A 60 -9.08 -5.44 21.48
C THR A 60 -9.18 -4.71 20.13
N VAL A 61 -8.05 -4.30 19.60
CA VAL A 61 -7.99 -3.69 18.26
C VAL A 61 -7.84 -4.76 17.19
N GLY A 62 -8.80 -4.81 16.27
CA GLY A 62 -8.69 -5.54 15.01
C GLY A 62 -7.91 -4.69 14.00
N LEU A 63 -6.59 -4.90 13.91
CA LEU A 63 -5.72 -4.13 13.03
C LEU A 63 -5.74 -4.71 11.62
N LEU A 64 -6.23 -3.93 10.64
CA LEU A 64 -6.31 -4.38 9.26
C LEU A 64 -4.93 -4.63 8.65
N THR A 65 -4.79 -5.74 7.93
CA THR A 65 -3.58 -6.02 7.14
C THR A 65 -3.40 -5.01 6.00
N ASP A 66 -2.21 -4.90 5.46
CA ASP A 66 -1.93 -4.02 4.31
C ASP A 66 -2.78 -4.42 3.10
N LYS A 67 -2.97 -5.72 2.87
CA LYS A 67 -3.85 -6.26 1.81
C LYS A 67 -5.32 -5.88 2.04
N ALA A 68 -5.80 -5.97 3.28
CA ALA A 68 -7.16 -5.56 3.62
C ALA A 68 -7.39 -4.06 3.37
N ILE A 69 -6.44 -3.21 3.72
CA ILE A 69 -6.51 -1.76 3.46
C ILE A 69 -6.47 -1.48 1.95
N ALA A 70 -5.56 -2.11 1.22
CA ALA A 70 -5.40 -1.91 -0.23
C ALA A 70 -6.63 -2.36 -1.05
N SER A 71 -7.48 -3.21 -0.48
CA SER A 71 -8.73 -3.65 -1.13
C SER A 71 -9.79 -2.54 -1.28
N TYR A 72 -9.68 -1.45 -0.48
CA TYR A 72 -10.68 -0.38 -0.48
C TYR A 72 -10.12 1.04 -0.41
N LYS A 73 -8.83 1.19 -0.13
CA LYS A 73 -8.12 2.48 -0.04
C LYS A 73 -6.77 2.39 -0.76
N LYS A 74 -6.06 3.53 -0.84
CA LYS A 74 -4.64 3.54 -1.20
C LYS A 74 -3.84 2.65 -0.23
N ILE A 75 -2.76 2.07 -0.73
CA ILE A 75 -1.79 1.32 0.06
C ILE A 75 -1.38 2.13 1.30
N PRO A 76 -1.32 1.52 2.49
CA PRO A 76 -0.96 2.25 3.70
C PRO A 76 0.48 2.78 3.65
N LEU A 77 0.76 3.90 4.30
CA LEU A 77 2.11 4.47 4.41
C LEU A 77 3.02 3.59 5.27
N MET A 78 2.51 3.15 6.41
CA MET A 78 3.21 2.23 7.32
C MET A 78 2.85 0.77 7.02
N THR A 79 3.81 -0.15 7.20
CA THR A 79 3.57 -1.59 7.16
C THR A 79 2.68 -2.04 8.33
N TYR A 80 2.13 -3.26 8.23
CA TYR A 80 1.36 -3.84 9.33
C TYR A 80 2.14 -3.84 10.65
N GLU A 81 3.42 -4.22 10.61
CA GLU A 81 4.30 -4.31 11.78
C GLU A 81 4.56 -2.93 12.39
N GLU A 82 4.76 -1.90 11.58
CA GLU A 82 4.94 -0.53 12.06
C GLU A 82 3.66 -0.01 12.72
N ARG A 83 2.51 -0.23 12.09
CA ARG A 83 1.20 0.14 12.64
C ARG A 83 0.89 -0.62 13.93
N PHE A 84 1.23 -1.91 13.97
CA PHE A 84 1.10 -2.73 15.17
C PHE A 84 1.86 -2.12 16.35
N ARG A 85 3.14 -1.76 16.16
CA ARG A 85 3.96 -1.14 17.22
C ARG A 85 3.40 0.19 17.71
N VAL A 86 2.82 1.00 16.80
CA VAL A 86 2.18 2.27 17.19
C VAL A 86 0.94 2.00 18.05
N ILE A 87 0.08 1.07 17.64
CA ILE A 87 -1.14 0.73 18.36
C ILE A 87 -0.83 0.06 19.71
N GLU A 88 0.18 -0.82 19.75
CA GLU A 88 0.63 -1.48 20.99
C GLU A 88 1.07 -0.47 22.06
N GLY A 89 1.64 0.67 21.65
CA GLY A 89 2.05 1.75 22.57
C GLY A 89 0.90 2.61 23.08
N ILE A 90 -0.33 2.46 22.58
CA ILE A 90 -1.47 3.29 23.02
C ILE A 90 -2.05 2.74 24.32
N LYS A 91 -2.13 3.60 25.33
CA LYS A 91 -2.58 3.23 26.70
C LYS A 91 -4.02 2.72 26.79
N TYR A 92 -4.85 2.96 25.78
CA TYR A 92 -6.26 2.53 25.73
C TYR A 92 -6.44 1.18 25.03
N VAL A 93 -5.35 0.51 24.64
CA VAL A 93 -5.37 -0.77 23.91
C VAL A 93 -4.82 -1.86 24.81
N ASP A 94 -5.61 -2.89 25.04
CA ASP A 94 -5.22 -4.05 25.85
C ASP A 94 -4.67 -5.18 24.96
N ASN A 95 -5.32 -5.42 23.81
CA ASN A 95 -4.95 -6.50 22.88
C ASN A 95 -5.03 -6.03 21.44
N ILE A 96 -4.27 -6.70 20.56
CA ILE A 96 -4.32 -6.49 19.12
C ILE A 96 -4.47 -7.85 18.45
N VAL A 97 -5.39 -7.93 17.51
CA VAL A 97 -5.60 -9.10 16.65
C VAL A 97 -5.50 -8.69 15.18
N MET A 98 -5.04 -9.60 14.34
CA MET A 98 -4.99 -9.37 12.89
C MET A 98 -6.40 -9.35 12.31
N GLN A 99 -6.69 -8.35 11.46
CA GLN A 99 -7.92 -8.24 10.70
C GLN A 99 -7.60 -8.37 9.21
N GLU A 100 -7.82 -9.55 8.65
CA GLU A 100 -7.38 -9.90 7.30
C GLU A 100 -8.25 -9.31 6.19
N THR A 101 -9.50 -8.96 6.50
CA THR A 101 -10.46 -8.41 5.53
C THR A 101 -11.26 -7.26 6.15
N LEU A 102 -12.05 -6.54 5.34
CA LEU A 102 -13.02 -5.56 5.84
C LEU A 102 -14.22 -6.20 6.55
N ASP A 103 -14.42 -7.49 6.41
CA ASP A 103 -15.46 -8.22 7.09
C ASP A 103 -14.96 -8.65 8.48
N TYR A 104 -15.53 -8.07 9.53
CA TYR A 104 -15.14 -8.35 10.91
C TYR A 104 -15.71 -9.65 11.46
N SER A 105 -16.56 -10.34 10.70
CA SER A 105 -17.39 -11.46 11.18
C SER A 105 -16.60 -12.57 11.85
N ASP A 106 -15.43 -12.93 11.31
CA ASP A 106 -14.61 -14.03 11.85
C ASP A 106 -13.99 -13.65 13.19
N ASN A 107 -13.37 -12.47 13.28
CA ASN A 107 -12.81 -11.99 14.54
C ASN A 107 -13.90 -11.79 15.59
N LEU A 108 -15.06 -11.25 15.21
CA LEU A 108 -16.16 -11.06 16.14
C LEU A 108 -16.72 -12.38 16.66
N ARG A 109 -16.88 -13.42 15.82
CA ARG A 109 -17.33 -14.76 16.28
C ARG A 109 -16.32 -15.45 17.17
N ASN A 110 -15.01 -15.25 16.89
CA ASN A 110 -13.94 -15.83 17.71
C ASN A 110 -13.83 -15.16 19.08
N LEU A 111 -13.96 -13.84 19.14
CA LEU A 111 -13.78 -13.05 20.36
C LEU A 111 -15.07 -12.83 21.15
N LYS A 112 -16.22 -12.84 20.48
CA LYS A 112 -17.57 -12.56 21.03
C LYS A 112 -17.59 -11.31 21.93
N PRO A 113 -17.13 -10.15 21.45
CA PRO A 113 -17.07 -8.96 22.28
C PRO A 113 -18.48 -8.52 22.68
N LYS A 114 -18.61 -7.96 23.89
CA LYS A 114 -19.87 -7.36 24.31
C LYS A 114 -20.18 -6.11 23.50
N TYR A 115 -19.14 -5.34 23.18
CA TYR A 115 -19.28 -4.10 22.40
C TYR A 115 -18.36 -4.08 21.20
N VAL A 116 -18.85 -3.53 20.08
CA VAL A 116 -18.02 -3.05 18.98
C VAL A 116 -18.12 -1.54 18.97
N VAL A 117 -17.00 -0.83 18.99
CA VAL A 117 -16.96 0.63 18.93
C VAL A 117 -16.38 1.09 17.61
N HIS A 118 -17.07 1.99 16.92
CA HIS A 118 -16.65 2.53 15.63
C HIS A 118 -17.09 4.00 15.48
N GLY A 119 -16.42 4.75 14.59
CA GLY A 119 -16.93 6.06 14.17
C GLY A 119 -18.19 5.91 13.31
N ASP A 120 -19.06 6.91 13.28
CA ASP A 120 -20.30 6.89 12.49
C ASP A 120 -20.08 7.12 10.98
N ASP A 121 -18.84 7.34 10.55
CA ASP A 121 -18.43 7.55 9.16
C ASP A 121 -18.66 6.33 8.24
N TRP A 122 -18.88 5.15 8.77
CA TRP A 122 -19.19 3.94 8.02
C TRP A 122 -20.68 3.72 7.70
N THR A 123 -21.55 4.63 8.10
CA THR A 123 -22.99 4.62 7.76
C THR A 123 -23.23 4.79 6.26
N THR A 124 -22.25 5.33 5.55
CA THR A 124 -22.25 5.56 4.11
C THR A 124 -21.03 4.92 3.43
N GLY A 125 -21.05 4.83 2.12
CA GLY A 125 -19.91 4.32 1.34
C GLY A 125 -19.71 2.80 1.41
N ILE A 126 -18.47 2.35 1.21
CA ILE A 126 -18.08 0.93 1.11
C ILE A 126 -18.31 0.20 2.44
N GLN A 127 -18.07 0.86 3.55
CA GLN A 127 -18.14 0.25 4.88
C GLN A 127 -19.58 0.03 5.37
N LYS A 128 -20.59 0.57 4.67
CA LYS A 128 -22.00 0.35 5.00
C LYS A 128 -22.39 -1.12 5.08
N GLU A 129 -21.85 -1.95 4.18
CA GLU A 129 -22.10 -3.40 4.21
C GLU A 129 -21.38 -4.07 5.38
N THR A 130 -20.16 -3.62 5.71
CA THR A 130 -19.44 -4.08 6.90
C THR A 130 -20.23 -3.77 8.17
N ARG A 131 -20.78 -2.56 8.30
CA ARG A 131 -21.65 -2.17 9.42
C ARG A 131 -22.85 -3.11 9.59
N LYS A 132 -23.56 -3.40 8.49
CA LYS A 132 -24.71 -4.34 8.52
C LYS A 132 -24.29 -5.73 8.99
N LYS A 133 -23.16 -6.25 8.51
CA LYS A 133 -22.63 -7.54 8.92
C LYS A 133 -22.27 -7.56 10.40
N VAL A 134 -21.61 -6.51 10.90
CA VAL A 134 -21.27 -6.35 12.32
C VAL A 134 -22.51 -6.42 13.19
N ILE A 135 -23.56 -5.66 12.89
CA ILE A 135 -24.83 -5.68 13.62
C ILE A 135 -25.43 -7.08 13.61
N LYS A 136 -25.47 -7.73 12.44
CA LYS A 136 -26.00 -9.09 12.30
C LYS A 136 -25.23 -10.09 13.15
N VAL A 137 -23.90 -10.04 13.10
CA VAL A 137 -23.04 -10.99 13.84
C VAL A 137 -23.14 -10.75 15.33
N LEU A 138 -23.13 -9.49 15.81
CA LEU A 138 -23.30 -9.16 17.22
C LEU A 138 -24.62 -9.70 17.78
N SER A 139 -25.70 -9.71 17.00
CA SER A 139 -27.00 -10.26 17.43
C SER A 139 -26.96 -11.76 17.73
N GLU A 140 -25.96 -12.51 17.24
CA GLU A 140 -25.80 -13.94 17.51
C GLU A 140 -25.55 -14.25 18.99
N TRP A 141 -25.02 -13.31 19.78
CA TRP A 141 -24.77 -13.48 21.23
C TRP A 141 -25.21 -12.30 22.11
N GLY A 142 -25.97 -11.35 21.55
CA GLY A 142 -26.45 -10.18 22.30
C GLY A 142 -25.38 -9.11 22.53
N GLY A 143 -24.40 -9.00 21.61
CA GLY A 143 -23.45 -7.90 21.58
C GLY A 143 -24.07 -6.63 21.01
N GLU A 144 -23.45 -5.49 21.25
CA GLU A 144 -23.96 -4.16 20.89
C GLU A 144 -22.94 -3.34 20.08
N LEU A 145 -23.43 -2.55 19.12
CA LEU A 145 -22.63 -1.59 18.36
C LEU A 145 -22.76 -0.20 18.99
N ILE A 146 -21.64 0.40 19.35
CA ILE A 146 -21.53 1.77 19.84
C ILE A 146 -20.92 2.63 18.74
N GLU A 147 -21.65 3.62 18.27
CA GLU A 147 -21.18 4.55 17.24
C GLU A 147 -20.83 5.90 17.85
N ILE A 148 -19.64 6.40 17.54
CA ILE A 148 -19.11 7.66 18.06
C ILE A 148 -19.15 8.69 16.93
N PRO A 149 -19.63 9.92 17.20
CA PRO A 149 -19.63 10.99 16.21
C PRO A 149 -18.24 11.21 15.63
N TYR A 150 -18.19 11.37 14.30
CA TYR A 150 -16.95 11.63 13.59
C TYR A 150 -16.29 12.93 14.08
N THR A 151 -14.98 12.88 14.30
CA THR A 151 -14.22 14.06 14.70
C THR A 151 -13.97 14.94 13.48
N GLU A 152 -14.68 16.09 13.40
CA GLU A 152 -14.58 17.01 12.28
C GLU A 152 -13.16 17.57 12.09
N GLY A 153 -12.83 17.89 10.84
CA GLY A 153 -11.61 18.62 10.46
C GLY A 153 -10.35 17.77 10.33
N ILE A 154 -10.38 16.48 10.69
CA ILE A 154 -9.19 15.61 10.57
C ILE A 154 -9.55 14.21 10.10
N SER A 155 -8.86 13.72 9.08
CA SER A 155 -8.95 12.33 8.60
C SER A 155 -7.60 11.83 8.13
N SER A 156 -7.37 10.52 8.20
CA SER A 156 -6.17 9.90 7.64
C SER A 156 -5.98 10.25 6.16
N THR A 157 -7.06 10.31 5.39
CA THR A 157 -7.03 10.69 3.97
C THR A 157 -6.59 12.14 3.77
N SER A 158 -7.12 13.09 4.58
CA SER A 158 -6.72 14.50 4.51
C SER A 158 -5.25 14.69 4.88
N LEU A 159 -4.77 13.96 5.89
CA LEU A 159 -3.37 13.97 6.29
C LEU A 159 -2.48 13.39 5.19
N LYS A 160 -2.83 12.23 4.63
CA LYS A 160 -2.10 11.62 3.50
C LYS A 160 -1.96 12.58 2.32
N ASN A 161 -3.03 13.22 1.90
CA ASN A 161 -3.01 14.16 0.77
C ASN A 161 -2.07 15.36 1.02
N LYS A 162 -1.78 15.71 2.27
CA LYS A 162 -0.78 16.72 2.61
C LYS A 162 0.65 16.16 2.50
N PHE A 163 0.86 14.89 2.90
CA PHE A 163 2.16 14.22 2.78
C PHE A 163 2.47 13.83 1.33
N ASP A 164 1.48 13.40 0.54
CA ASP A 164 1.65 13.01 -0.88
C ASP A 164 2.30 14.12 -1.73
N LYS A 165 2.20 15.39 -1.31
CA LYS A 165 2.85 16.52 -2.00
C LYS A 165 4.36 16.63 -1.76
N THR A 166 4.91 15.88 -0.85
CA THR A 166 6.32 15.94 -0.41
C THR A 166 7.03 14.60 -0.54
N ILE A 167 6.61 13.76 -1.48
CA ILE A 167 7.23 12.45 -1.68
C ILE A 167 8.68 12.60 -2.16
N THR A 168 9.58 11.88 -1.53
CA THR A 168 10.98 11.85 -1.92
C THR A 168 11.22 10.88 -3.07
N THR A 169 12.38 10.99 -3.75
CA THR A 169 12.80 10.01 -4.78
C THR A 169 12.91 8.61 -4.20
N GLU A 170 13.32 8.48 -2.94
CA GLU A 170 13.41 7.22 -2.22
C GLU A 170 12.02 6.60 -1.99
N ASP A 171 11.06 7.38 -1.51
CA ASP A 171 9.69 6.91 -1.27
C ASP A 171 9.04 6.41 -2.56
N ARG A 172 9.27 7.11 -3.68
CA ARG A 172 8.75 6.70 -4.99
C ARG A 172 9.37 5.37 -5.45
N ARG A 173 10.67 5.17 -5.28
CA ARG A 173 11.31 3.87 -5.59
C ARG A 173 10.70 2.74 -4.76
N LYS A 174 10.57 2.95 -3.45
CA LYS A 174 10.01 1.96 -2.52
C LYS A 174 8.55 1.62 -2.81
N SER A 175 7.78 2.55 -3.35
CA SER A 175 6.33 2.40 -3.55
C SER A 175 5.96 1.26 -4.49
N LEU A 176 6.73 1.00 -5.56
CA LEU A 176 6.50 -0.12 -6.48
C LEU A 176 6.70 -1.46 -5.79
N LYS A 177 7.84 -1.63 -5.13
CA LYS A 177 8.15 -2.89 -4.40
C LYS A 177 7.11 -3.18 -3.33
N LYS A 178 6.69 -2.16 -2.60
CA LYS A 178 5.62 -2.25 -1.62
C LYS A 178 4.29 -2.65 -2.25
N ALA A 179 3.93 -2.04 -3.39
CA ALA A 179 2.71 -2.37 -4.11
C ALA A 179 2.69 -3.83 -4.58
N LEU A 180 3.80 -4.33 -5.12
CA LEU A 180 3.96 -5.73 -5.55
C LEU A 180 3.81 -6.73 -4.40
N ASN A 181 4.23 -6.37 -3.19
CA ASN A 181 4.09 -7.24 -2.02
C ASN A 181 2.63 -7.29 -1.49
N ILE A 182 1.81 -6.28 -1.80
CA ILE A 182 0.46 -6.14 -1.23
C ILE A 182 -0.63 -6.58 -2.21
N LYS A 183 -0.46 -6.26 -3.49
CA LYS A 183 -1.46 -6.51 -4.55
C LYS A 183 -1.01 -7.63 -5.47
N ASP A 184 -1.93 -8.53 -5.82
CA ASP A 184 -1.67 -9.62 -6.77
C ASP A 184 -1.54 -9.10 -8.23
N THR A 185 -2.11 -7.93 -8.54
CA THR A 185 -2.04 -7.27 -9.85
C THR A 185 -1.95 -5.77 -9.68
N LEU A 186 -1.05 -5.15 -10.43
CA LEU A 186 -0.90 -3.70 -10.50
C LEU A 186 -1.31 -3.20 -11.88
N THR A 187 -1.93 -2.02 -11.92
CA THR A 187 -2.36 -1.36 -13.15
C THR A 187 -1.55 -0.11 -13.41
N PHE A 188 -0.91 -0.07 -14.58
CA PHE A 188 -0.12 1.07 -15.04
C PHE A 188 -0.76 1.67 -16.28
N LEU A 189 -0.72 2.99 -16.39
CA LEU A 189 -1.12 3.69 -17.59
C LEU A 189 0.08 4.40 -18.21
N ASP A 190 0.10 4.38 -19.53
CA ASP A 190 1.15 4.98 -20.35
C ASP A 190 1.21 6.50 -20.22
N ILE A 191 2.41 7.04 -20.16
CA ILE A 191 2.68 8.49 -20.10
C ILE A 191 3.80 8.88 -21.05
N HIS A 192 3.74 10.12 -21.57
CA HIS A 192 4.73 10.66 -22.52
C HIS A 192 5.11 12.13 -22.24
N ASN A 193 4.48 12.77 -21.26
CA ASN A 193 4.81 14.13 -20.79
C ASN A 193 4.14 14.43 -19.44
N ALA A 194 4.43 15.60 -18.86
CA ALA A 194 3.85 16.04 -17.60
C ALA A 194 2.32 16.11 -17.62
N LEU A 195 1.70 16.52 -18.74
CA LEU A 195 0.24 16.61 -18.82
C LEU A 195 -0.42 15.22 -18.73
N SER A 196 0.09 14.22 -19.45
CA SER A 196 -0.41 12.85 -19.36
C SER A 196 -0.20 12.28 -17.94
N ALA A 197 0.90 12.62 -17.28
CA ALA A 197 1.15 12.24 -15.90
C ALA A 197 0.14 12.86 -14.93
N ILE A 198 -0.20 14.14 -15.06
CA ILE A 198 -1.26 14.80 -14.27
C ILE A 198 -2.60 14.09 -14.43
N ILE A 199 -2.94 13.69 -15.66
CA ILE A 199 -4.18 12.94 -15.93
C ILE A 199 -4.18 11.61 -15.20
N VAL A 200 -3.09 10.82 -15.30
CA VAL A 200 -2.97 9.52 -14.65
C VAL A 200 -2.95 9.65 -13.13
N GLU A 201 -2.27 10.67 -12.59
CA GLU A 201 -2.21 10.93 -11.14
C GLU A 201 -3.60 11.14 -10.55
N ASN A 202 -4.47 11.87 -11.27
CA ASN A 202 -5.78 12.28 -10.78
C ASN A 202 -6.94 11.41 -11.31
N ALA A 203 -6.69 10.46 -12.21
CA ALA A 203 -7.73 9.58 -12.74
C ALA A 203 -8.32 8.70 -11.64
N ILE A 204 -9.62 8.84 -11.41
CA ILE A 204 -10.38 8.04 -10.44
C ILE A 204 -11.56 7.42 -11.16
N TYR A 205 -11.70 6.11 -11.07
CA TYR A 205 -12.87 5.38 -11.50
C TYR A 205 -13.66 4.91 -10.28
N GLU A 206 -14.95 5.27 -10.22
CA GLU A 206 -15.83 4.88 -9.13
C GLU A 206 -16.80 3.78 -9.59
N LYS A 207 -16.78 2.65 -8.89
CA LYS A 207 -17.70 1.54 -9.10
C LYS A 207 -18.09 0.94 -7.76
N ASN A 208 -19.40 0.79 -7.51
CA ASN A 208 -19.92 0.21 -6.27
C ASN A 208 -19.36 0.89 -4.99
N ASN A 209 -19.22 2.21 -5.02
CA ASN A 209 -18.57 3.03 -3.98
C ASN A 209 -17.07 2.76 -3.79
N LEU A 210 -16.46 1.92 -4.61
CA LEU A 210 -15.02 1.71 -4.63
C LEU A 210 -14.37 2.71 -5.58
N LYS A 211 -13.36 3.43 -5.07
CA LYS A 211 -12.52 4.33 -5.87
C LYS A 211 -11.28 3.59 -6.34
N LEU A 212 -11.19 3.38 -7.63
CA LEU A 212 -10.06 2.74 -8.28
C LEU A 212 -9.16 3.80 -8.92
N GLN A 213 -7.86 3.62 -8.79
CA GLN A 213 -6.83 4.46 -9.41
C GLN A 213 -5.77 3.57 -10.03
N PHE A 214 -5.04 4.09 -11.01
CA PHE A 214 -3.83 3.43 -11.48
C PHE A 214 -2.79 3.36 -10.37
N ASP A 215 -2.09 2.23 -10.28
CA ASP A 215 -1.06 1.99 -9.26
C ASP A 215 0.26 2.69 -9.60
N GLY A 216 0.50 2.95 -10.87
CA GLY A 216 1.71 3.60 -11.35
C GLY A 216 1.60 4.06 -12.80
N MET A 217 2.74 4.47 -13.34
CA MET A 217 2.88 5.01 -14.70
C MET A 217 3.92 4.23 -15.49
N TRP A 218 3.63 4.02 -16.76
CA TRP A 218 4.52 3.40 -17.74
C TRP A 218 5.12 4.47 -18.65
N ALA A 219 6.41 4.73 -18.55
CA ALA A 219 7.12 5.65 -19.43
C ALA A 219 7.61 4.90 -20.68
N SER A 220 6.70 4.72 -21.63
CA SER A 220 6.93 3.98 -22.88
C SER A 220 7.86 4.70 -23.83
N SER A 221 8.72 3.95 -24.50
CA SER A 221 9.55 4.47 -25.59
C SER A 221 8.70 4.82 -26.82
N LEU A 222 7.65 4.04 -27.07
CA LEU A 222 6.75 4.23 -28.20
C LEU A 222 6.01 5.57 -28.11
N THR A 223 5.34 5.83 -26.99
CA THR A 223 4.54 7.05 -26.84
C THR A 223 5.41 8.30 -26.72
N ASP A 224 6.57 8.21 -26.04
CA ASP A 224 7.54 9.31 -25.97
C ASP A 224 8.14 9.65 -27.35
N SER A 225 8.52 8.64 -28.12
CA SER A 225 9.00 8.83 -29.49
C SER A 225 7.91 9.44 -30.39
N THR A 226 6.69 8.90 -30.32
CA THR A 226 5.56 9.39 -31.13
C THR A 226 5.20 10.84 -30.77
N ALA A 227 5.21 11.20 -29.48
CA ALA A 227 4.96 12.57 -29.03
C ALA A 227 6.02 13.57 -29.56
N LYS A 228 7.21 13.09 -29.86
CA LYS A 228 8.30 13.87 -30.48
C LYS A 228 8.36 13.76 -32.03
N GLY A 229 7.35 13.12 -32.66
CA GLY A 229 7.27 12.92 -34.10
C GLY A 229 8.37 12.01 -34.65
N LYS A 230 8.90 11.09 -33.86
CA LYS A 230 9.96 10.16 -34.23
C LYS A 230 9.48 8.71 -34.19
N PRO A 231 10.06 7.81 -35.02
CA PRO A 231 9.79 6.39 -34.93
C PRO A 231 10.40 5.80 -33.65
N ASP A 232 9.77 4.74 -33.12
CA ASP A 232 10.23 4.00 -31.96
C ASP A 232 11.35 2.98 -32.32
N ILE A 233 12.51 3.50 -32.58
CA ILE A 233 13.72 2.77 -32.99
C ILE A 233 14.95 3.25 -32.23
N GLU A 234 14.76 3.67 -30.97
CA GLU A 234 15.78 4.34 -30.16
C GLU A 234 16.31 5.65 -30.80
N ALA A 235 15.48 6.30 -31.66
CA ALA A 235 15.80 7.57 -32.27
C ALA A 235 15.72 8.76 -31.31
N VAL A 236 15.02 8.59 -30.20
CA VAL A 236 15.03 9.51 -29.06
C VAL A 236 16.05 9.02 -28.05
N ASP A 237 17.12 9.80 -27.89
CA ASP A 237 18.21 9.43 -27.01
C ASP A 237 17.80 9.44 -25.52
N THR A 238 18.56 8.71 -24.70
CA THR A 238 18.30 8.56 -23.26
C THR A 238 18.25 9.91 -22.53
N SER A 239 19.10 10.88 -22.89
CA SER A 239 19.12 12.18 -22.22
C SER A 239 17.83 12.96 -22.46
N SER A 240 17.30 12.93 -23.69
CA SER A 240 16.01 13.53 -24.03
C SER A 240 14.85 12.86 -23.29
N ARG A 241 14.88 11.54 -23.14
CA ARG A 241 13.88 10.79 -22.39
C ARG A 241 13.96 11.07 -20.88
N LEU A 242 15.17 11.20 -20.33
CA LEU A 242 15.37 11.59 -18.91
C LEU A 242 14.86 13.01 -18.64
N ALA A 243 14.99 13.95 -19.59
CA ALA A 243 14.41 15.28 -19.46
C ALA A 243 12.88 15.23 -19.37
N THR A 244 12.21 14.46 -20.24
CA THR A 244 10.75 14.21 -20.13
C THR A 244 10.37 13.61 -18.78
N LEU A 245 11.14 12.62 -18.30
CA LEU A 245 10.90 12.02 -16.99
C LEU A 245 11.02 13.02 -15.86
N ASN A 246 11.99 13.92 -15.92
CA ASN A 246 12.17 14.95 -14.89
C ASN A 246 10.92 15.85 -14.80
N GLU A 247 10.36 16.29 -15.91
CA GLU A 247 9.10 17.04 -15.96
C GLU A 247 7.92 16.24 -15.36
N VAL A 248 7.84 14.95 -15.68
CA VAL A 248 6.84 14.03 -15.13
C VAL A 248 6.97 13.91 -13.61
N MET A 249 8.20 13.79 -13.11
CA MET A 249 8.48 13.65 -11.66
C MET A 249 8.03 14.84 -10.82
N GLU A 250 7.93 16.03 -11.41
CA GLU A 250 7.43 17.23 -10.72
C GLU A 250 5.93 17.19 -10.42
N VAL A 251 5.17 16.39 -11.17
CA VAL A 251 3.70 16.40 -11.14
C VAL A 251 3.07 15.10 -10.64
N THR A 252 3.86 14.07 -10.33
CA THR A 252 3.35 12.77 -9.87
C THR A 252 4.04 12.27 -8.62
N THR A 253 3.28 11.55 -7.81
CA THR A 253 3.77 10.80 -6.66
C THR A 253 3.82 9.28 -6.89
N LYS A 254 3.22 8.83 -8.00
CA LYS A 254 3.12 7.40 -8.33
C LYS A 254 4.46 6.81 -8.77
N PRO A 255 4.68 5.49 -8.56
CA PRO A 255 5.84 4.80 -9.09
C PRO A 255 5.84 4.83 -10.62
N ILE A 256 7.03 4.93 -11.20
CA ILE A 256 7.23 4.93 -12.66
C ILE A 256 8.07 3.73 -13.04
N ILE A 257 7.60 2.99 -14.06
CA ILE A 257 8.36 1.97 -14.76
C ILE A 257 8.83 2.58 -16.07
N TYR A 258 10.12 2.50 -16.34
CA TYR A 258 10.74 3.02 -17.55
C TYR A 258 10.96 1.91 -18.58
N ASP A 259 10.48 2.11 -19.81
CA ASP A 259 10.80 1.28 -20.95
C ASP A 259 12.21 1.64 -21.46
N GLY A 260 13.16 0.78 -21.18
CA GLY A 260 14.56 0.95 -21.53
C GLY A 260 14.93 0.45 -22.92
N ASP A 261 13.94 0.12 -23.77
CA ASP A 261 14.15 -0.46 -25.09
C ASP A 261 15.01 -1.73 -25.00
N THR A 262 16.11 -1.81 -25.77
CA THR A 262 17.07 -2.93 -25.69
C THR A 262 18.10 -2.79 -24.57
N GLY A 263 18.05 -1.68 -23.80
CA GLY A 263 19.08 -1.32 -22.80
C GLY A 263 20.40 -0.84 -23.42
N GLY A 264 20.53 -0.85 -24.73
CA GLY A 264 21.75 -0.45 -25.43
C GLY A 264 22.95 -1.37 -25.12
N LYS A 265 24.15 -0.79 -25.16
CA LYS A 265 25.38 -1.50 -24.80
C LYS A 265 25.50 -1.65 -23.26
N PRO A 266 25.99 -2.79 -22.75
CA PRO A 266 26.13 -3.03 -21.30
C PRO A 266 26.84 -1.88 -20.56
N GLU A 267 27.92 -1.35 -21.12
CA GLU A 267 28.70 -0.27 -20.52
C GLU A 267 27.89 1.04 -20.36
N HIS A 268 26.96 1.30 -21.31
CA HIS A 268 26.09 2.47 -21.25
C HIS A 268 24.88 2.22 -20.34
N PHE A 269 24.42 0.98 -20.28
CA PHE A 269 23.29 0.60 -19.43
C PHE A 269 23.56 0.86 -17.95
N THR A 270 24.81 0.72 -17.51
CA THR A 270 25.25 1.14 -16.17
C THR A 270 24.81 2.57 -15.85
N TYR A 271 25.11 3.51 -16.73
CA TYR A 271 24.77 4.92 -16.52
C TYR A 271 23.27 5.19 -16.64
N THR A 272 22.58 4.46 -17.51
CA THR A 272 21.12 4.53 -17.62
C THR A 272 20.48 4.14 -16.30
N VAL A 273 20.86 2.99 -15.72
CA VAL A 273 20.35 2.51 -14.42
C VAL A 273 20.63 3.53 -13.32
N GLN A 274 21.84 4.04 -13.18
CA GLN A 274 22.22 5.03 -12.18
C GLN A 274 21.41 6.34 -12.31
N ASN A 275 21.20 6.82 -13.55
CA ASN A 275 20.41 8.03 -13.78
C ASN A 275 18.93 7.83 -13.43
N LEU A 276 18.33 6.70 -13.82
CA LEU A 276 16.94 6.38 -13.52
C LEU A 276 16.74 6.27 -12.01
N GLU A 277 17.64 5.58 -11.32
CA GLU A 277 17.59 5.43 -9.87
C GLU A 277 17.72 6.78 -9.13
N ARG A 278 18.65 7.63 -9.58
CA ARG A 278 18.83 8.99 -9.04
C ARG A 278 17.59 9.86 -9.23
N LEU A 279 16.91 9.75 -10.34
CA LEU A 279 15.66 10.47 -10.62
C LEU A 279 14.48 9.95 -9.76
N GLY A 280 14.57 8.74 -9.22
CA GLY A 280 13.48 8.14 -8.44
C GLY A 280 12.54 7.28 -9.27
N VAL A 281 12.96 6.83 -10.46
CA VAL A 281 12.26 5.78 -11.21
C VAL A 281 12.26 4.49 -10.40
N SER A 282 11.17 3.75 -10.43
CA SER A 282 10.99 2.58 -9.56
C SER A 282 11.49 1.28 -10.22
N ALA A 283 11.44 1.21 -11.54
CA ALA A 283 11.90 0.05 -12.30
C ALA A 283 12.29 0.39 -13.73
N VAL A 284 13.12 -0.45 -14.32
CA VAL A 284 13.43 -0.44 -15.76
C VAL A 284 13.07 -1.78 -16.37
N VAL A 285 12.46 -1.73 -17.56
CA VAL A 285 12.19 -2.90 -18.40
C VAL A 285 13.10 -2.83 -19.61
N ILE A 286 13.73 -3.93 -19.99
CA ILE A 286 14.53 -4.06 -21.21
C ILE A 286 14.11 -5.28 -22.00
N GLU A 287 14.25 -5.19 -23.34
CA GLU A 287 13.92 -6.27 -24.27
C GLU A 287 15.17 -7.07 -24.64
N ASP A 288 15.00 -8.39 -24.81
CA ASP A 288 16.07 -9.32 -25.20
C ASP A 288 16.35 -9.30 -26.72
N LYS A 289 16.43 -8.11 -27.28
CA LYS A 289 16.68 -7.90 -28.71
C LYS A 289 18.15 -7.55 -29.00
N LYS A 290 18.64 -8.05 -30.14
CA LYS A 290 19.97 -7.76 -30.62
C LYS A 290 20.01 -6.45 -31.39
N GLY A 291 20.93 -5.57 -31.04
CA GLY A 291 21.09 -4.27 -31.67
C GLY A 291 20.06 -3.25 -31.22
N LEU A 292 19.75 -2.27 -32.06
CA LEU A 292 18.73 -1.26 -31.76
C LEU A 292 17.34 -1.82 -32.06
N LYS A 293 16.37 -1.31 -31.29
CA LYS A 293 14.95 -1.62 -31.47
C LYS A 293 14.48 -1.28 -32.86
N LYS A 294 13.66 -2.14 -33.45
CA LYS A 294 12.99 -1.92 -34.72
C LYS A 294 11.50 -1.89 -34.47
N ASN A 295 10.84 -0.78 -34.84
CA ASN A 295 9.43 -0.60 -34.57
C ASN A 295 8.58 -1.51 -35.47
N SER A 296 7.72 -2.31 -34.85
CA SER A 296 6.75 -3.18 -35.55
C SER A 296 5.55 -2.43 -36.13
N LEU A 297 5.32 -1.15 -35.77
CA LEU A 297 4.20 -0.37 -36.32
C LEU A 297 4.38 0.04 -37.78
N PHE A 298 5.59 -0.01 -38.34
CA PHE A 298 5.86 0.32 -39.73
C PHE A 298 5.80 -0.89 -40.69
N GLY A 299 5.21 -1.99 -40.25
CA GLY A 299 4.98 -3.17 -41.06
C GLY A 299 5.53 -4.45 -40.41
N THR A 300 4.96 -5.57 -40.84
CA THR A 300 5.34 -6.92 -40.38
C THR A 300 6.68 -7.41 -40.93
N ASP A 301 7.27 -6.70 -41.89
CA ASP A 301 8.50 -7.11 -42.56
C ASP A 301 9.79 -6.73 -41.79
N VAL A 302 9.66 -6.04 -40.65
CA VAL A 302 10.81 -5.68 -39.82
C VAL A 302 11.26 -6.90 -39.01
N LYS A 303 12.29 -7.58 -39.51
CA LYS A 303 12.88 -8.71 -38.80
C LYS A 303 13.63 -8.22 -37.58
N GLN A 304 13.15 -8.62 -36.41
CA GLN A 304 13.86 -8.47 -35.13
C GLN A 304 14.64 -9.75 -34.84
N GLU A 305 15.83 -9.60 -34.26
CA GLU A 305 16.65 -10.72 -33.79
C GLU A 305 16.68 -10.72 -32.30
N GLN A 306 16.37 -11.87 -31.70
CA GLN A 306 16.53 -12.09 -30.28
C GLN A 306 18.02 -12.21 -29.93
N ASP A 307 18.45 -11.63 -28.82
CA ASP A 307 19.81 -11.78 -28.30
C ASP A 307 20.02 -13.17 -27.70
N SER A 308 21.27 -13.57 -27.57
CA SER A 308 21.56 -14.83 -26.89
C SER A 308 21.25 -14.69 -25.39
N ILE A 309 20.87 -15.81 -24.74
CA ILE A 309 20.61 -15.85 -23.30
C ILE A 309 21.83 -15.34 -22.52
N GLU A 310 23.05 -15.75 -22.95
CA GLU A 310 24.31 -15.38 -22.31
C GLU A 310 24.53 -13.86 -22.33
N ASN A 311 24.41 -13.24 -23.50
CA ASN A 311 24.60 -11.79 -23.68
C ASN A 311 23.56 -11.00 -22.89
N PHE A 312 22.29 -11.43 -22.94
CA PHE A 312 21.23 -10.76 -22.23
C PHE A 312 21.37 -10.89 -20.71
N CYS A 313 21.76 -12.07 -20.21
CA CYS A 313 22.08 -12.28 -18.79
C CYS A 313 23.27 -11.42 -18.34
N GLU A 314 24.28 -11.21 -19.18
CA GLU A 314 25.39 -10.32 -18.88
C GLU A 314 24.92 -8.87 -18.74
N LYS A 315 24.09 -8.39 -19.66
CA LYS A 315 23.48 -7.06 -19.58
C LYS A 315 22.66 -6.88 -18.31
N ILE A 316 21.85 -7.88 -17.92
CA ILE A 316 21.08 -7.86 -16.67
C ILE A 316 22.02 -7.77 -15.46
N LYS A 317 23.09 -8.58 -15.43
CA LYS A 317 24.08 -8.55 -14.34
C LYS A 317 24.75 -7.18 -14.21
N VAL A 318 25.09 -6.55 -15.34
CA VAL A 318 25.63 -5.19 -15.35
C VAL A 318 24.61 -4.21 -14.72
N GLY A 319 23.36 -4.27 -15.13
CA GLY A 319 22.29 -3.45 -14.56
C GLY A 319 22.14 -3.67 -13.07
N ILE A 320 22.09 -4.92 -12.60
CA ILE A 320 21.97 -5.26 -11.18
C ILE A 320 23.15 -4.72 -10.37
N ASN A 321 24.38 -4.91 -10.87
CA ASN A 321 25.61 -4.44 -10.21
C ASN A 321 25.74 -2.92 -10.19
N SER A 322 25.00 -2.21 -11.05
CA SER A 322 25.02 -0.75 -11.16
C SER A 322 24.04 -0.07 -10.20
N LYS A 323 23.10 -0.82 -9.65
CA LYS A 323 22.13 -0.31 -8.66
C LYS A 323 22.85 0.12 -7.38
N GLN A 324 22.32 1.18 -6.78
CA GLN A 324 22.78 1.69 -5.48
C GLN A 324 21.84 1.31 -4.34
N THR A 325 20.58 0.95 -4.66
CA THR A 325 19.54 0.60 -3.69
C THR A 325 18.84 -0.70 -4.07
N ASP A 326 18.24 -1.36 -3.08
CA ASP A 326 17.47 -2.60 -3.30
C ASP A 326 16.04 -2.35 -3.77
N GLU A 327 15.60 -1.11 -3.74
CA GLU A 327 14.24 -0.70 -4.11
C GLU A 327 14.05 -0.53 -5.62
N PHE A 328 15.13 -0.21 -6.36
CA PHE A 328 15.07 -0.12 -7.82
C PHE A 328 15.00 -1.52 -8.44
N LEU A 329 13.93 -1.76 -9.21
CA LEU A 329 13.66 -3.07 -9.79
C LEU A 329 14.12 -3.15 -11.25
N SER A 330 14.62 -4.33 -11.64
CA SER A 330 14.83 -4.69 -13.04
C SER A 330 13.75 -5.67 -13.46
N LEU A 331 13.04 -5.34 -14.52
CA LEU A 331 12.00 -6.17 -15.13
C LEU A 331 12.45 -6.56 -16.53
N ILE A 332 12.10 -7.77 -16.95
CA ILE A 332 12.39 -8.29 -18.28
C ILE A 332 11.08 -8.36 -19.04
N HIS A 333 11.06 -7.77 -20.22
CA HIS A 333 9.97 -7.97 -21.18
C HIS A 333 10.41 -9.06 -22.15
N ILE A 334 9.72 -10.19 -22.12
CA ILE A 334 9.95 -11.34 -22.99
C ILE A 334 8.96 -11.30 -24.16
#